data_7ef75aa966f6bd29bf8d538bcea0d2db
#
_entry.id   7ef75aa966f6bd29bf8d538bcea0d2db
#
_cell.length_a   1.000
_cell.length_b   1.000
_cell.length_c   1.000
_cell.angle_alpha   90.00
_cell.angle_beta   90.00
_cell.angle_gamma   90.00
#
_symmetry.space_group_name_H-M   'P 1'
#
loop_
_entity.id
_entity.type
_entity.pdbx_description
1 polymer ?
#
loop_
_entity_poly.entity_id
_entity_poly.type
_entity_poly.pdbx_seq_one_letter_code
_entity_poly.pdbx_strand_id
1 'polypeptide(L)'
;YAPYNDLQAFKDACTENTIAIMIEPIQGEGGVHPATYEFMTGLRKFCDENNMLLLIDEVQTGWCRTGQPMCYMNYGIKPDIVSMAKGLGGGMPIGAICATAEVATAFTPRSHGTTFGGHPVSCAAAYAEVNELLDRDLAGNAKEVGAYFMDKLKNLPHVKEVRGMGLMIGVEFDDTIGAVDVKHGAFDRKLLITAIGSHVIRMVPPLIASREDCDKAYAILEETVNALSK
;
A
#
# COMPACT_ATOMS: atom_id res chain seq x y z
N TYR A 1 6.61 -13.92 -13.55
CA TYR A 1 6.95 -13.30 -12.25
C TYR A 1 8.46 -13.10 -12.18
N ALA A 2 8.90 -12.01 -11.52
CA ALA A 2 10.30 -11.69 -11.28
C ALA A 2 10.51 -11.24 -9.83
N PRO A 3 11.71 -11.38 -9.25
CA PRO A 3 12.01 -10.89 -7.91
C PRO A 3 11.77 -9.39 -7.79
N TYR A 4 11.10 -9.01 -6.71
CA TYR A 4 10.77 -7.60 -6.45
C TYR A 4 12.04 -6.79 -6.13
N ASN A 5 12.08 -5.54 -6.56
CA ASN A 5 13.26 -4.66 -6.47
C ASN A 5 14.49 -5.13 -7.28
N ASP A 6 14.33 -6.10 -8.18
CA ASP A 6 15.37 -6.53 -9.12
C ASP A 6 14.97 -6.13 -10.54
N LEU A 7 15.42 -4.94 -10.98
CA LEU A 7 15.11 -4.40 -12.30
C LEU A 7 15.66 -5.31 -13.42
N GLN A 8 16.83 -5.94 -13.21
CA GLN A 8 17.41 -6.80 -14.24
C GLN A 8 16.59 -8.08 -14.41
N ALA A 9 16.13 -8.69 -13.32
CA ALA A 9 15.26 -9.86 -13.38
C ALA A 9 13.92 -9.56 -14.09
N PHE A 10 13.37 -8.35 -13.93
CA PHE A 10 12.18 -7.93 -14.69
C PHE A 10 12.47 -7.80 -16.18
N LYS A 11 13.62 -7.23 -16.57
CA LYS A 11 14.04 -7.14 -17.98
C LYS A 11 14.23 -8.52 -18.60
N ASP A 12 14.90 -9.42 -17.89
CA ASP A 12 15.19 -10.78 -18.35
C ASP A 12 13.93 -11.65 -18.47
N ALA A 13 12.90 -11.36 -17.67
CA ALA A 13 11.61 -12.04 -17.73
C ALA A 13 10.73 -11.58 -18.92
N CYS A 14 11.04 -10.43 -19.53
CA CYS A 14 10.32 -9.92 -20.69
C CYS A 14 10.70 -10.65 -21.96
N THR A 15 9.73 -10.88 -22.85
CA THR A 15 9.89 -11.47 -24.17
C THR A 15 9.28 -10.55 -25.22
N GLU A 16 9.42 -10.90 -26.51
CA GLU A 16 8.76 -10.18 -27.60
C GLU A 16 7.23 -10.14 -27.50
N ASN A 17 6.63 -11.02 -26.68
CA ASN A 17 5.19 -11.08 -26.43
C ASN A 17 4.78 -10.31 -25.17
N THR A 18 5.72 -9.69 -24.45
CA THR A 18 5.41 -8.93 -23.25
C THR A 18 4.91 -7.53 -23.63
N ILE A 19 3.67 -7.22 -23.30
CA ILE A 19 3.04 -5.94 -23.62
C ILE A 19 2.96 -4.98 -22.43
N ALA A 20 3.15 -5.48 -21.22
CA ALA A 20 2.99 -4.68 -20.00
C ALA A 20 3.73 -5.28 -18.81
N ILE A 21 4.07 -4.42 -17.86
CA ILE A 21 4.51 -4.79 -16.51
C ILE A 21 3.44 -4.31 -15.53
N MET A 22 3.00 -5.19 -14.62
CA MET A 22 2.07 -4.85 -13.54
C MET A 22 2.76 -5.02 -12.20
N ILE A 23 2.64 -4.01 -11.30
CA ILE A 23 3.33 -3.99 -10.02
C ILE A 23 2.55 -3.22 -8.95
N GLU A 24 2.63 -3.67 -7.71
CA GLU A 24 2.28 -2.87 -6.53
C GLU A 24 3.48 -1.98 -6.17
N PRO A 25 3.33 -0.66 -5.88
CA PRO A 25 4.44 0.18 -5.41
C PRO A 25 4.96 -0.23 -4.02
N ILE A 26 4.10 -0.86 -3.23
CA ILE A 26 4.44 -1.56 -1.98
C ILE A 26 3.70 -2.89 -2.01
N GLN A 27 4.42 -3.99 -1.95
CA GLN A 27 3.79 -5.31 -1.84
C GLN A 27 3.04 -5.43 -0.50
N GLY A 28 1.70 -5.35 -0.55
CA GLY A 28 0.87 -5.33 0.65
C GLY A 28 0.83 -6.67 1.37
N GLU A 29 0.32 -7.70 0.71
CA GLU A 29 0.20 -9.06 1.25
C GLU A 29 1.56 -9.79 1.29
N GLY A 30 2.55 -9.31 0.55
CA GLY A 30 3.91 -9.85 0.55
C GLY A 30 4.76 -9.47 1.76
N GLY A 31 4.28 -8.63 2.69
CA GLY A 31 5.02 -8.25 3.89
C GLY A 31 5.42 -6.78 3.98
N VAL A 32 4.70 -5.91 3.30
CA VAL A 32 4.93 -4.45 3.25
C VAL A 32 6.36 -4.14 2.76
N HIS A 33 6.65 -4.53 1.52
CA HIS A 33 7.94 -4.24 0.89
C HIS A 33 7.78 -3.06 -0.09
N PRO A 34 8.30 -1.85 0.23
CA PRO A 34 8.31 -0.73 -0.69
C PRO A 34 9.26 -1.00 -1.87
N ALA A 35 8.86 -0.55 -3.05
CA ALA A 35 9.78 -0.44 -4.17
C ALA A 35 10.87 0.58 -3.89
N THR A 36 12.08 0.36 -4.40
CA THR A 36 13.11 1.40 -4.38
C THR A 36 12.81 2.45 -5.47
N TYR A 37 13.33 3.66 -5.28
CA TYR A 37 13.18 4.74 -6.25
C TYR A 37 13.78 4.34 -7.62
N GLU A 38 14.97 3.76 -7.59
CA GLU A 38 15.70 3.29 -8.77
C GLU A 38 14.95 2.20 -9.52
N PHE A 39 14.31 1.29 -8.79
CA PHE A 39 13.52 0.21 -9.39
C PHE A 39 12.28 0.76 -10.10
N MET A 40 11.48 1.59 -9.45
CA MET A 40 10.26 2.14 -10.05
C MET A 40 10.54 3.05 -11.25
N THR A 41 11.53 3.93 -11.13
CA THR A 41 11.94 4.81 -12.25
C THR A 41 12.58 4.02 -13.37
N GLY A 42 13.33 2.98 -13.03
CA GLY A 42 13.93 2.04 -14.00
C GLY A 42 12.88 1.24 -14.78
N LEU A 43 11.82 0.76 -14.10
CA LEU A 43 10.69 0.09 -14.77
C LEU A 43 9.95 1.02 -15.71
N ARG A 44 9.67 2.27 -15.29
CA ARG A 44 9.01 3.26 -16.18
C ARG A 44 9.85 3.50 -17.42
N LYS A 45 11.13 3.77 -17.24
CA LYS A 45 12.06 3.98 -18.35
C LYS A 45 12.12 2.76 -19.27
N PHE A 46 12.23 1.56 -18.72
CA PHE A 46 12.28 0.33 -19.51
C PHE A 46 11.00 0.09 -20.31
N CYS A 47 9.83 0.36 -19.74
CA CYS A 47 8.56 0.28 -20.46
C CYS A 47 8.51 1.28 -21.62
N ASP A 48 8.94 2.52 -21.40
CA ASP A 48 8.96 3.56 -22.43
C ASP A 48 9.89 3.19 -23.60
N GLU A 49 11.08 2.67 -23.30
CA GLU A 49 12.08 2.27 -24.30
C GLU A 49 11.66 1.04 -25.14
N ASN A 50 10.76 0.21 -24.61
CA ASN A 50 10.32 -1.03 -25.26
C ASN A 50 8.85 -1.00 -25.69
N ASN A 51 8.22 0.16 -25.69
CA ASN A 51 6.80 0.33 -26.05
C ASN A 51 5.87 -0.60 -25.28
N MET A 52 6.13 -0.77 -23.97
CA MET A 52 5.33 -1.55 -23.05
C MET A 52 4.55 -0.63 -22.10
N LEU A 53 3.41 -1.10 -21.59
CA LEU A 53 2.63 -0.38 -20.61
C LEU A 53 3.14 -0.67 -19.19
N LEU A 54 3.12 0.35 -18.32
CA LEU A 54 3.31 0.20 -16.88
C LEU A 54 1.96 0.30 -16.16
N LEU A 55 1.55 -0.79 -15.53
CA LEU A 55 0.33 -0.88 -14.74
C LEU A 55 0.71 -0.84 -13.26
N ILE A 56 0.12 0.10 -12.51
CA ILE A 56 0.34 0.21 -11.07
C ILE A 56 -0.92 -0.20 -10.31
N ASP A 57 -0.77 -1.18 -9.42
CA ASP A 57 -1.83 -1.56 -8.49
C ASP A 57 -1.75 -0.68 -7.24
N GLU A 58 -2.68 0.27 -7.14
CA GLU A 58 -2.85 1.18 -6.01
C GLU A 58 -3.99 0.77 -5.07
N VAL A 59 -4.46 -0.47 -5.18
CA VAL A 59 -5.57 -0.96 -4.37
C VAL A 59 -5.30 -0.88 -2.86
N GLN A 60 -4.05 -1.06 -2.41
CA GLN A 60 -3.67 -0.87 -1.01
C GLN A 60 -2.89 0.42 -0.74
N THR A 61 -2.20 0.95 -1.73
CA THR A 61 -1.21 2.03 -1.58
C THR A 61 -1.75 3.43 -1.87
N GLY A 62 -2.85 3.50 -2.64
CA GLY A 62 -3.47 4.76 -3.05
C GLY A 62 -4.24 5.46 -1.93
N TRP A 63 -4.90 6.53 -2.32
CA TRP A 63 -5.81 7.32 -1.49
C TRP A 63 -5.15 7.82 -0.21
N CYS A 64 -4.07 8.58 -0.37
CA CYS A 64 -3.30 9.24 0.69
C CYS A 64 -2.52 8.30 1.63
N ARG A 65 -2.69 6.97 1.52
CA ARG A 65 -2.12 5.98 2.44
C ARG A 65 -0.61 6.09 2.61
N THR A 66 0.12 6.41 1.54
CA THR A 66 1.58 6.41 1.48
C THR A 66 2.20 7.81 1.52
N GLY A 67 1.42 8.83 1.90
CA GLY A 67 1.90 10.20 2.01
C GLY A 67 1.79 11.02 0.72
N GLN A 68 1.14 10.47 -0.30
CA GLN A 68 0.73 11.15 -1.53
C GLN A 68 -0.68 10.66 -1.90
N PRO A 69 -1.47 11.40 -2.72
CA PRO A 69 -2.76 10.92 -3.20
C PRO A 69 -2.69 9.53 -3.82
N MET A 70 -1.68 9.26 -4.63
CA MET A 70 -1.33 7.93 -5.16
C MET A 70 0.14 7.64 -4.90
N CYS A 71 0.46 6.38 -4.58
CA CYS A 71 1.82 6.00 -4.19
C CYS A 71 2.85 6.22 -5.30
N TYR A 72 2.50 6.00 -6.57
CA TYR A 72 3.41 6.23 -7.69
C TYR A 72 3.95 7.67 -7.76
N MET A 73 3.24 8.64 -7.18
CA MET A 73 3.67 10.04 -7.12
C MET A 73 4.92 10.24 -6.24
N ASN A 74 5.15 9.34 -5.26
CA ASN A 74 6.38 9.36 -4.46
C ASN A 74 7.64 9.10 -5.32
N TYR A 75 7.48 8.45 -6.47
CA TYR A 75 8.57 8.12 -7.39
C TYR A 75 8.70 9.10 -8.57
N GLY A 76 7.80 10.08 -8.67
CA GLY A 76 7.78 11.05 -9.77
C GLY A 76 7.54 10.43 -11.15
N ILE A 77 6.95 9.23 -11.22
CA ILE A 77 6.60 8.54 -12.46
C ILE A 77 5.12 8.74 -12.80
N LYS A 78 4.75 8.44 -14.05
CA LYS A 78 3.37 8.39 -14.51
C LYS A 78 3.09 7.02 -15.13
N PRO A 79 2.22 6.20 -14.54
CA PRO A 79 1.81 4.93 -15.11
C PRO A 79 0.85 5.12 -16.29
N ASP A 80 0.70 4.07 -17.09
CA ASP A 80 -0.27 4.04 -18.20
C ASP A 80 -1.65 3.60 -17.70
N ILE A 81 -1.70 2.72 -16.70
CA ILE A 81 -2.93 2.25 -16.05
C ILE A 81 -2.71 2.21 -14.53
N VAL A 82 -3.74 2.61 -13.77
CA VAL A 82 -3.81 2.49 -12.32
C VAL A 82 -5.07 1.76 -11.92
N SER A 83 -4.95 0.70 -11.10
CA SER A 83 -6.09 0.04 -10.44
C SER A 83 -6.28 0.57 -9.03
N MET A 84 -7.53 0.76 -8.62
CA MET A 84 -7.92 1.37 -7.35
C MET A 84 -9.14 0.66 -6.76
N ALA A 85 -9.17 0.52 -5.44
CA ALA A 85 -10.33 -0.01 -4.70
C ALA A 85 -10.21 0.36 -3.20
N LYS A 86 -10.67 -0.49 -2.31
CA LYS A 86 -10.55 -0.41 -0.84
C LYS A 86 -10.86 1.01 -0.30
N GLY A 87 -9.83 1.79 0.02
CA GLY A 87 -9.97 3.16 0.53
C GLY A 87 -10.77 4.10 -0.36
N LEU A 88 -10.84 3.84 -1.67
CA LEU A 88 -11.66 4.61 -2.60
C LEU A 88 -13.12 4.73 -2.16
N GLY A 89 -13.67 3.66 -1.58
CA GLY A 89 -15.10 3.57 -1.30
C GLY A 89 -15.55 4.07 0.06
N GLY A 90 -14.63 4.49 0.95
CA GLY A 90 -15.00 4.90 2.31
C GLY A 90 -15.81 3.83 3.06
N GLY A 91 -15.55 2.53 2.81
CA GLY A 91 -16.29 1.39 3.36
C GLY A 91 -17.32 0.76 2.41
N MET A 92 -17.67 1.42 1.30
CA MET A 92 -18.56 0.86 0.29
C MET A 92 -17.77 0.07 -0.77
N PRO A 93 -18.33 -1.05 -1.31
CA PRO A 93 -17.65 -1.83 -2.33
C PRO A 93 -17.60 -1.07 -3.66
N ILE A 94 -16.39 -0.74 -4.10
CA ILE A 94 -16.12 -0.09 -5.39
C ILE A 94 -14.69 -0.42 -5.83
N GLY A 95 -14.50 -0.54 -7.13
CA GLY A 95 -13.19 -0.55 -7.78
C GLY A 95 -13.22 0.37 -9.01
N ALA A 96 -12.08 0.90 -9.36
CA ALA A 96 -11.92 1.74 -10.53
C ALA A 96 -10.56 1.49 -11.18
N ILE A 97 -10.46 1.77 -12.46
CA ILE A 97 -9.21 1.92 -13.19
C ILE A 97 -9.15 3.28 -13.84
N CYS A 98 -7.97 3.88 -13.88
CA CYS A 98 -7.66 5.03 -14.70
C CYS A 98 -6.60 4.64 -15.72
N ALA A 99 -6.72 5.14 -16.93
CA ALA A 99 -5.75 4.91 -18.00
C ALA A 99 -5.43 6.22 -18.72
N THR A 100 -4.29 6.26 -19.41
CA THR A 100 -4.00 7.35 -20.34
C THR A 100 -5.07 7.39 -21.44
N ALA A 101 -5.25 8.55 -22.07
CA ALA A 101 -6.25 8.71 -23.13
C ALA A 101 -6.03 7.74 -24.29
N GLU A 102 -4.78 7.46 -24.63
CA GLU A 102 -4.38 6.50 -25.66
C GLU A 102 -4.84 5.08 -25.31
N VAL A 103 -4.46 4.59 -24.12
CA VAL A 103 -4.82 3.24 -23.66
C VAL A 103 -6.35 3.11 -23.46
N ALA A 104 -7.01 4.17 -23.01
CA ALA A 104 -8.47 4.18 -22.83
C ALA A 104 -9.24 3.94 -24.14
N THR A 105 -8.65 4.16 -25.31
CA THR A 105 -9.30 3.87 -26.60
C THR A 105 -9.61 2.38 -26.81
N ALA A 106 -8.94 1.48 -26.05
CA ALA A 106 -9.24 0.04 -26.07
C ALA A 106 -10.62 -0.30 -25.47
N PHE A 107 -11.18 0.58 -24.64
CA PHE A 107 -12.52 0.43 -24.10
C PHE A 107 -13.57 0.91 -25.11
N THR A 108 -13.96 0.01 -25.99
CA THR A 108 -15.02 0.27 -26.98
C THR A 108 -16.40 -0.18 -26.44
N PRO A 109 -17.50 0.33 -26.99
CA PRO A 109 -18.83 -0.14 -26.60
C PRO A 109 -18.94 -1.65 -26.66
N ARG A 110 -19.41 -2.28 -25.56
CA ARG A 110 -19.56 -3.73 -25.36
C ARG A 110 -18.26 -4.52 -25.12
N SER A 111 -17.09 -3.89 -25.04
CA SER A 111 -15.84 -4.60 -24.73
C SER A 111 -15.75 -5.00 -23.25
N HIS A 112 -16.46 -4.30 -22.37
CA HIS A 112 -16.46 -4.53 -20.93
C HIS A 112 -17.84 -4.26 -20.33
N GLY A 113 -18.19 -4.96 -19.24
CA GLY A 113 -19.43 -4.75 -18.50
C GLY A 113 -19.32 -5.28 -17.08
N THR A 114 -20.13 -4.73 -16.19
CA THR A 114 -20.23 -5.14 -14.80
C THR A 114 -21.64 -4.87 -14.27
N THR A 115 -22.15 -5.78 -13.44
CA THR A 115 -23.51 -5.64 -12.89
C THR A 115 -23.60 -4.49 -11.89
N PHE A 116 -22.60 -4.32 -11.03
CA PHE A 116 -22.60 -3.34 -9.94
C PHE A 116 -21.63 -2.17 -10.16
N GLY A 117 -20.95 -2.09 -11.31
CA GLY A 117 -20.07 -0.97 -11.64
C GLY A 117 -20.84 0.33 -11.75
N GLY A 118 -20.31 1.39 -11.17
CA GLY A 118 -20.98 2.69 -11.13
C GLY A 118 -22.21 2.74 -10.23
N HIS A 119 -22.35 1.83 -9.25
CA HIS A 119 -23.47 1.83 -8.31
C HIS A 119 -23.58 3.20 -7.61
N PRO A 120 -24.74 3.90 -7.68
CA PRO A 120 -24.85 5.30 -7.25
C PRO A 120 -24.43 5.56 -5.81
N VAL A 121 -24.78 4.65 -4.87
CA VAL A 121 -24.42 4.80 -3.45
C VAL A 121 -22.91 4.67 -3.26
N SER A 122 -22.27 3.67 -3.90
CA SER A 122 -20.81 3.50 -3.83
C SER A 122 -20.07 4.66 -4.47
N CYS A 123 -20.56 5.18 -5.59
CA CYS A 123 -19.98 6.36 -6.24
C CYS A 123 -20.13 7.63 -5.40
N ALA A 124 -21.27 7.81 -4.74
CA ALA A 124 -21.49 8.95 -3.84
C ALA A 124 -20.57 8.87 -2.60
N ALA A 125 -20.39 7.67 -2.04
CA ALA A 125 -19.44 7.44 -0.94
C ALA A 125 -18.00 7.71 -1.38
N ALA A 126 -17.58 7.18 -2.55
CA ALA A 126 -16.25 7.43 -3.09
C ALA A 126 -16.00 8.91 -3.38
N TYR A 127 -16.99 9.63 -3.89
CA TYR A 127 -16.88 11.08 -4.13
C TYR A 127 -16.66 11.84 -2.80
N ALA A 128 -17.45 11.52 -1.77
CA ALA A 128 -17.30 12.13 -0.45
C ALA A 128 -15.93 11.81 0.17
N GLU A 129 -15.52 10.53 0.11
CA GLU A 129 -14.22 10.07 0.64
C GLU A 129 -13.06 10.81 -0.03
N VAL A 130 -13.02 10.84 -1.36
CA VAL A 130 -11.93 11.49 -2.10
C VAL A 130 -11.82 12.97 -1.78
N ASN A 131 -12.95 13.70 -1.69
CA ASN A 131 -12.92 15.11 -1.30
C ASN A 131 -12.41 15.30 0.13
N GLU A 132 -12.89 14.51 1.09
CA GLU A 132 -12.43 14.57 2.48
C GLU A 132 -10.92 14.32 2.59
N LEU A 133 -10.39 13.33 1.86
CA LEU A 133 -8.96 13.03 1.84
C LEU A 133 -8.11 14.20 1.33
N LEU A 134 -8.59 14.88 0.27
CA LEU A 134 -7.87 15.98 -0.36
C LEU A 134 -8.03 17.28 0.41
N ASP A 135 -9.26 17.64 0.82
CA ASP A 135 -9.57 18.90 1.50
C ASP A 135 -8.88 19.00 2.88
N ARG A 136 -8.69 17.85 3.55
CA ARG A 136 -8.01 17.77 4.86
C ARG A 136 -6.51 17.48 4.77
N ASP A 137 -5.95 17.38 3.59
CA ASP A 137 -4.54 16.98 3.38
C ASP A 137 -4.17 15.71 4.17
N LEU A 138 -4.98 14.66 4.07
CA LEU A 138 -4.69 13.43 4.79
C LEU A 138 -3.44 12.71 4.24
N ALA A 139 -2.96 13.06 3.06
CA ALA A 139 -1.65 12.64 2.57
C ALA A 139 -0.52 13.22 3.41
N GLY A 140 -0.57 14.51 3.71
CA GLY A 140 0.39 15.17 4.61
C GLY A 140 0.36 14.56 6.01
N ASN A 141 -0.83 14.34 6.57
CA ASN A 141 -0.96 13.65 7.87
C ASN A 141 -0.36 12.24 7.84
N ALA A 142 -0.67 11.44 6.82
CA ALA A 142 -0.12 10.08 6.69
C ALA A 142 1.41 10.09 6.60
N LYS A 143 2.00 11.05 5.89
CA LYS A 143 3.45 11.21 5.77
C LYS A 143 4.10 11.54 7.12
N GLU A 144 3.56 12.54 7.82
CA GLU A 144 4.14 13.03 9.08
C GLU A 144 3.96 12.03 10.22
N VAL A 145 2.72 11.58 10.44
CA VAL A 145 2.39 10.64 11.53
C VAL A 145 3.00 9.27 11.26
N GLY A 146 3.03 8.84 9.99
CA GLY A 146 3.66 7.57 9.60
C GLY A 146 5.17 7.57 9.88
N ALA A 147 5.88 8.64 9.55
CA ALA A 147 7.31 8.77 9.86
C ALA A 147 7.56 8.72 11.37
N TYR A 148 6.79 9.47 12.15
CA TYR A 148 6.83 9.44 13.61
C TYR A 148 6.62 8.03 14.16
N PHE A 149 5.58 7.35 13.68
CA PHE A 149 5.22 6.04 14.19
C PHE A 149 6.25 4.96 13.81
N MET A 150 6.73 4.95 12.57
CA MET A 150 7.79 4.03 12.14
C MET A 150 9.07 4.21 12.96
N ASP A 151 9.46 5.45 13.26
CA ASP A 151 10.65 5.70 14.08
C ASP A 151 10.48 5.18 15.51
N LYS A 152 9.30 5.36 16.09
CA LYS A 152 8.97 4.84 17.42
C LYS A 152 8.95 3.32 17.46
N LEU A 153 8.38 2.65 16.45
CA LEU A 153 8.27 1.19 16.37
C LEU A 153 9.62 0.48 16.30
N LYS A 154 10.69 1.14 15.84
CA LYS A 154 12.06 0.60 15.86
C LYS A 154 12.58 0.30 17.27
N ASN A 155 11.98 0.90 18.30
CA ASN A 155 12.38 0.71 19.69
C ASN A 155 11.67 -0.47 20.38
N LEU A 156 10.72 -1.14 19.72
CA LEU A 156 10.08 -2.33 20.26
C LEU A 156 11.12 -3.46 20.40
N PRO A 157 11.08 -4.26 21.48
CA PRO A 157 11.90 -5.45 21.60
C PRO A 157 11.69 -6.40 20.41
N HIS A 158 12.73 -7.15 20.05
CA HIS A 158 12.69 -8.16 18.99
C HIS A 158 12.39 -7.65 17.57
N VAL A 159 12.32 -6.34 17.36
CA VAL A 159 12.15 -5.77 16.01
C VAL A 159 13.44 -5.87 15.23
N LYS A 160 13.37 -6.54 14.09
CA LYS A 160 14.45 -6.68 13.13
C LYS A 160 14.43 -5.55 12.11
N GLU A 161 13.23 -5.18 11.62
CA GLU A 161 13.04 -4.13 10.64
C GLU A 161 11.68 -3.46 10.79
N VAL A 162 11.65 -2.15 10.56
CA VAL A 162 10.41 -1.38 10.33
C VAL A 162 10.49 -0.76 8.94
N ARG A 163 9.52 -1.05 8.09
CA ARG A 163 9.48 -0.59 6.70
C ARG A 163 8.10 -0.13 6.29
N GLY A 164 8.00 0.63 5.22
CA GLY A 164 6.73 1.16 4.71
C GLY A 164 6.83 2.58 4.20
N MET A 165 5.68 3.17 3.89
CA MET A 165 5.53 4.59 3.53
C MET A 165 4.23 5.13 4.11
N GLY A 166 4.27 6.33 4.66
CA GLY A 166 3.11 6.95 5.29
C GLY A 166 2.55 6.05 6.40
N LEU A 167 1.26 5.79 6.35
CA LEU A 167 0.54 4.91 7.29
C LEU A 167 0.30 3.49 6.74
N MET A 168 1.17 3.01 5.86
CA MET A 168 1.28 1.60 5.48
C MET A 168 2.59 1.06 6.01
N ILE A 169 2.54 0.37 7.16
CA ILE A 169 3.72 0.04 7.97
C ILE A 169 3.79 -1.48 8.17
N GLY A 170 4.97 -2.05 7.92
CA GLY A 170 5.35 -3.40 8.28
C GLY A 170 6.39 -3.39 9.40
N VAL A 171 6.20 -4.22 10.41
CA VAL A 171 7.16 -4.47 11.48
C VAL A 171 7.54 -5.93 11.43
N GLU A 172 8.79 -6.20 11.13
CA GLU A 172 9.35 -7.56 11.12
C GLU A 172 10.06 -7.83 12.44
N PHE A 173 9.67 -8.92 13.08
CA PHE A 173 10.31 -9.42 14.29
C PHE A 173 11.41 -10.43 13.96
N ASP A 174 12.31 -10.65 14.91
CA ASP A 174 13.27 -11.74 14.86
C ASP A 174 12.58 -13.12 15.04
N ASP A 175 13.35 -14.20 14.90
CA ASP A 175 12.82 -15.57 14.93
C ASP A 175 12.28 -16.01 16.31
N THR A 176 12.40 -15.17 17.34
CA THR A 176 11.94 -15.48 18.70
C THR A 176 10.49 -15.10 18.93
N ILE A 177 9.92 -14.18 18.10
CA ILE A 177 8.55 -13.66 18.25
C ILE A 177 7.73 -13.96 17.00
N GLY A 178 6.61 -14.66 17.19
CA GLY A 178 5.64 -14.94 16.12
C GLY A 178 4.66 -13.79 15.89
N ALA A 179 4.51 -13.35 14.63
CA ALA A 179 3.57 -12.27 14.29
C ALA A 179 2.11 -12.61 14.65
N VAL A 180 1.74 -13.89 14.59
CA VAL A 180 0.39 -14.35 14.95
C VAL A 180 0.16 -14.19 16.45
N ASP A 181 1.17 -14.47 17.27
CA ASP A 181 1.08 -14.31 18.73
C ASP A 181 1.00 -12.84 19.12
N VAL A 182 1.80 -11.98 18.45
CA VAL A 182 1.71 -10.52 18.62
C VAL A 182 0.32 -10.02 18.24
N LYS A 183 -0.24 -10.49 17.10
CA LYS A 183 -1.61 -10.13 16.69
C LYS A 183 -2.64 -10.51 17.73
N HIS A 184 -2.57 -11.73 18.29
CA HIS A 184 -3.53 -12.18 19.29
C HIS A 184 -3.37 -11.40 20.60
N GLY A 185 -2.15 -11.23 21.09
CA GLY A 185 -1.89 -10.44 22.30
C GLY A 185 -2.28 -8.97 22.18
N ALA A 186 -2.12 -8.36 20.99
CA ALA A 186 -2.61 -7.02 20.69
C ALA A 186 -4.14 -6.96 20.65
N PHE A 187 -4.79 -7.96 20.06
CA PHE A 187 -6.25 -8.06 20.00
C PHE A 187 -6.87 -8.13 21.41
N ASP A 188 -6.30 -8.92 22.30
CA ASP A 188 -6.75 -9.03 23.69
C ASP A 188 -6.66 -7.67 24.41
N ARG A 189 -5.70 -6.83 24.01
CA ARG A 189 -5.48 -5.46 24.49
C ARG A 189 -6.20 -4.40 23.67
N LYS A 190 -7.16 -4.81 22.80
CA LYS A 190 -8.01 -3.94 21.98
C LYS A 190 -7.29 -3.18 20.86
N LEU A 191 -6.17 -3.70 20.36
CA LEU A 191 -5.51 -3.21 19.17
C LEU A 191 -5.65 -4.21 18.02
N LEU A 192 -6.25 -3.74 16.92
CA LEU A 192 -6.41 -4.54 15.70
C LEU A 192 -5.22 -4.33 14.77
N ILE A 193 -4.51 -5.43 14.47
CA ILE A 193 -3.41 -5.47 13.52
C ILE A 193 -3.50 -6.74 12.67
N THR A 194 -2.76 -6.80 11.57
CA THR A 194 -2.72 -7.97 10.68
C THR A 194 -1.36 -8.65 10.77
N ALA A 195 -1.32 -9.97 10.92
CA ALA A 195 -0.11 -10.75 10.76
C ALA A 195 0.06 -11.16 9.29
N ILE A 196 1.28 -11.08 8.75
CA ILE A 196 1.66 -11.51 7.41
C ILE A 196 2.83 -12.50 7.54
N GLY A 197 2.62 -13.72 7.06
CA GLY A 197 3.61 -14.76 7.26
C GLY A 197 3.88 -15.03 8.76
N SER A 198 5.11 -15.41 9.08
CA SER A 198 5.47 -15.85 10.44
C SER A 198 5.91 -14.71 11.35
N HIS A 199 6.53 -13.65 10.80
CA HIS A 199 7.26 -12.66 11.62
C HIS A 199 6.88 -11.20 11.33
N VAL A 200 5.98 -10.91 10.39
CA VAL A 200 5.62 -9.54 10.04
C VAL A 200 4.22 -9.20 10.55
N ILE A 201 4.08 -8.11 11.27
CA ILE A 201 2.79 -7.45 11.48
C ILE A 201 2.65 -6.26 10.52
N ARG A 202 1.44 -6.09 9.95
CA ARG A 202 1.08 -4.93 9.14
C ARG A 202 0.14 -4.03 9.92
N MET A 203 0.45 -2.75 9.90
CA MET A 203 -0.35 -1.70 10.50
C MET A 203 -0.79 -0.70 9.43
N VAL A 204 -2.09 -0.52 9.32
CA VAL A 204 -2.75 0.41 8.40
C VAL A 204 -3.81 1.22 9.16
N PRO A 205 -3.41 2.08 10.11
CA PRO A 205 -4.36 2.83 10.93
C PRO A 205 -5.19 3.77 10.06
N PRO A 206 -6.31 4.32 10.59
CA PRO A 206 -7.06 5.37 9.93
C PRO A 206 -6.15 6.53 9.51
N LEU A 207 -6.42 7.15 8.36
CA LEU A 207 -5.60 8.26 7.85
C LEU A 207 -5.65 9.52 8.72
N ILE A 208 -6.66 9.61 9.59
CA ILE A 208 -6.83 10.67 10.59
C ILE A 208 -6.11 10.38 11.91
N ALA A 209 -5.38 9.26 12.02
CA ALA A 209 -4.66 8.92 13.24
C ALA A 209 -3.69 10.04 13.63
N SER A 210 -3.65 10.33 14.92
CA SER A 210 -2.73 11.31 15.51
C SER A 210 -1.47 10.64 16.07
N ARG A 211 -0.47 11.44 16.46
CA ARG A 211 0.70 10.93 17.21
C ARG A 211 0.29 10.29 18.54
N GLU A 212 -0.72 10.84 19.21
CA GLU A 212 -1.25 10.27 20.46
C GLU A 212 -1.86 8.88 20.26
N ASP A 213 -2.56 8.66 19.13
CA ASP A 213 -3.09 7.33 18.80
C ASP A 213 -1.95 6.35 18.51
N CYS A 214 -0.88 6.80 17.86
CA CYS A 214 0.34 6.01 17.65
C CYS A 214 1.03 5.65 18.97
N ASP A 215 1.07 6.58 19.93
CA ASP A 215 1.62 6.34 21.26
C ASP A 215 0.85 5.28 22.04
N LYS A 216 -0.48 5.33 21.98
CA LYS A 216 -1.35 4.31 22.56
C LYS A 216 -1.12 2.93 21.92
N ALA A 217 -1.05 2.89 20.58
CA ALA A 217 -0.79 1.66 19.86
C ALA A 217 0.61 1.08 20.19
N TYR A 218 1.62 1.93 20.26
CA TYR A 218 2.97 1.54 20.67
C TYR A 218 2.99 0.91 22.05
N ALA A 219 2.36 1.55 23.05
CA ALA A 219 2.33 1.04 24.43
C ALA A 219 1.68 -0.35 24.50
N ILE A 220 0.60 -0.58 23.74
CA ILE A 220 -0.05 -1.89 23.65
C ILE A 220 0.88 -2.93 23.01
N LEU A 221 1.58 -2.57 21.94
CA LEU A 221 2.54 -3.47 21.28
C LEU A 221 3.71 -3.80 22.18
N GLU A 222 4.28 -2.80 22.88
CA GLU A 222 5.39 -2.99 23.81
C GLU A 222 5.02 -3.94 24.95
N GLU A 223 3.83 -3.73 25.56
CA GLU A 223 3.31 -4.63 26.59
C GLU A 223 3.11 -6.06 26.05
N THR A 224 2.58 -6.16 24.83
CA THR A 224 2.33 -7.45 24.15
C THR A 224 3.63 -8.20 23.92
N VAL A 225 4.61 -7.57 23.30
CA VAL A 225 5.91 -8.17 22.95
C VAL A 225 6.65 -8.57 24.23
N ASN A 226 6.69 -7.70 25.27
CA ASN A 226 7.28 -8.02 26.56
C ASN A 226 6.61 -9.19 27.27
N ALA A 227 5.31 -9.41 27.08
CA ALA A 227 4.62 -10.56 27.64
C ALA A 227 4.95 -11.87 26.92
N LEU A 228 5.25 -11.82 25.61
CA LEU A 228 5.63 -12.97 24.80
C LEU A 228 7.10 -13.36 24.94
N SER A 229 7.94 -12.44 25.43
CA SER A 229 9.40 -12.65 25.61
C SER A 229 9.75 -13.35 26.93
N LYS A 230 8.76 -13.72 27.74
CA LYS A 230 8.91 -14.43 29.04
C LYS A 230 8.72 -15.91 28.85
#